data_87339e9e02bdb25383e86fb6b0eac0e0
#
_entry.id   87339e9e02bdb25383e86fb6b0eac0e0
#
_cell.length_a   1.000
_cell.length_b   1.000
_cell.length_c   1.000
_cell.angle_alpha   90.00
_cell.angle_beta   90.00
_cell.angle_gamma   90.00
#
_symmetry.space_group_name_H-M   'P 1'
#
loop_
_entity.id
_entity.type
_entity.pdbx_description
1 polymer ?
#
loop_
_entity_poly.entity_id
_entity_poly.type
_entity_poly.pdbx_seq_one_letter_code
_entity_poly.pdbx_strand_id
1 'polypeptide(L)'
;VPLLTVRKVPHVPGYVLGVMNYRGTAVPVIDFSALHSGTPSRRVLSTRIVIVRFGGPEGTERMIGLAGERVTETIRADREEFQPPGIRSETNRFLGDILVSGSGTIQLVEPEAILTPEAFDMLLAGGTAAKPRKKVRRA
;
A
#
# COMPACT_ATOMS: atom_id res chain seq x y z
N VAL A 1 6.22 -10.77 2.06
CA VAL A 1 7.63 -10.38 2.17
C VAL A 1 7.90 -9.92 3.60
N PRO A 2 8.98 -10.37 4.20
CA PRO A 2 9.32 -9.93 5.56
C PRO A 2 9.60 -8.43 5.62
N LEU A 3 9.37 -7.86 6.79
CA LEU A 3 9.59 -6.44 7.00
C LEU A 3 11.07 -6.21 7.33
N LEU A 4 11.95 -6.32 6.34
CA LEU A 4 13.37 -6.27 6.60
C LEU A 4 14.09 -5.02 6.15
N THR A 5 13.95 -4.64 4.91
CA THR A 5 14.83 -3.64 4.35
C THR A 5 14.06 -2.50 3.74
N VAL A 6 13.32 -1.83 4.59
CA VAL A 6 12.58 -0.65 4.15
C VAL A 6 13.43 0.57 4.50
N ARG A 7 13.78 1.33 3.49
CA ARG A 7 14.56 2.55 3.67
C ARG A 7 13.64 3.70 3.97
N LYS A 8 13.87 4.37 5.08
CA LYS A 8 13.01 5.47 5.48
C LYS A 8 13.18 6.67 4.56
N VAL A 9 12.08 7.38 4.37
CA VAL A 9 12.04 8.59 3.58
C VAL A 9 11.63 9.73 4.51
N PRO A 10 12.36 10.85 4.52
CA PRO A 10 12.03 11.94 5.42
C PRO A 10 10.77 12.71 4.96
N HIS A 11 10.13 13.35 5.90
CA HIS A 11 9.01 14.27 5.63
C HIS A 11 7.84 13.61 4.93
N VAL A 12 7.47 12.42 5.40
CA VAL A 12 6.32 11.70 4.85
C VAL A 12 5.32 11.47 5.98
N PRO A 13 4.06 11.21 5.63
CA PRO A 13 3.07 10.89 6.67
C PRO A 13 3.49 9.67 7.47
N GLY A 14 2.96 9.59 8.70
CA GLY A 14 3.36 8.51 9.61
C GLY A 14 3.04 7.13 9.12
N TYR A 15 2.06 6.99 8.23
CA TYR A 15 1.73 5.66 7.71
C TYR A 15 2.68 5.21 6.59
N VAL A 16 3.57 6.06 6.12
CA VAL A 16 4.54 5.66 5.10
C VAL A 16 5.78 5.17 5.82
N LEU A 17 6.09 3.88 5.65
CA LEU A 17 7.28 3.31 6.25
C LEU A 17 8.54 3.65 5.46
N GLY A 18 8.42 3.81 4.16
CA GLY A 18 9.57 4.13 3.34
C GLY A 18 9.50 3.46 2.00
N VAL A 19 10.64 3.13 1.44
CA VAL A 19 10.76 2.50 0.13
C VAL A 19 11.64 1.27 0.25
N MET A 20 11.24 0.19 -0.38
CA MET A 20 12.05 -1.02 -0.42
C MET A 20 12.37 -1.39 -1.85
N ASN A 21 13.41 -2.19 -2.00
CA ASN A 21 13.76 -2.76 -3.29
C ASN A 21 13.13 -4.14 -3.37
N TYR A 22 12.23 -4.33 -4.32
CA TYR A 22 11.62 -5.61 -4.54
C TYR A 22 11.99 -6.08 -5.94
N ARG A 23 12.91 -7.01 -6.01
CA ARG A 23 13.36 -7.61 -7.27
C ARG A 23 13.80 -6.54 -8.26
N GLY A 24 14.56 -5.57 -7.77
CA GLY A 24 15.09 -4.52 -8.62
C GLY A 24 14.18 -3.33 -8.83
N THR A 25 12.99 -3.35 -8.26
CA THR A 25 12.03 -2.26 -8.43
C THR A 25 11.83 -1.56 -7.08
N ALA A 26 11.88 -0.24 -7.08
CA ALA A 26 11.64 0.54 -5.88
C ALA A 26 10.13 0.55 -5.62
N VAL A 27 9.74 0.19 -4.40
CA VAL A 27 8.34 0.04 -4.03
C VAL A 27 8.07 0.80 -2.74
N PRO A 28 7.13 1.76 -2.75
CA PRO A 28 6.74 2.42 -1.51
C PRO A 28 6.04 1.44 -0.58
N VAL A 29 6.29 1.58 0.71
CA VAL A 29 5.72 0.68 1.70
C VAL A 29 4.86 1.48 2.67
N ILE A 30 3.62 1.07 2.79
CA ILE A 30 2.63 1.72 3.63
C ILE A 30 2.29 0.81 4.79
N ASP A 31 2.25 1.37 6.00
CA ASP A 31 1.76 0.65 7.17
C ASP A 31 0.24 0.72 7.14
N PHE A 32 -0.40 -0.37 6.77
CA PHE A 32 -1.84 -0.35 6.60
C PHE A 32 -2.57 -0.12 7.92
N SER A 33 -2.05 -0.63 9.01
CA SER A 33 -2.67 -0.40 10.31
C SER A 33 -2.64 1.09 10.66
N ALA A 34 -1.51 1.75 10.44
CA ALA A 34 -1.41 3.17 10.71
C ALA A 34 -2.33 3.97 9.80
N LEU A 35 -2.43 3.57 8.54
CA LEU A 35 -3.30 4.27 7.59
C LEU A 35 -4.76 4.13 7.99
N HIS A 36 -5.18 2.94 8.37
CA HIS A 36 -6.58 2.65 8.64
C HIS A 36 -7.01 3.13 10.02
N SER A 37 -6.20 2.89 11.04
CA SER A 37 -6.60 3.16 12.41
C SER A 37 -5.75 4.20 13.12
N GLY A 38 -4.66 4.63 12.50
CA GLY A 38 -3.76 5.58 13.13
C GLY A 38 -2.75 4.93 14.07
N THR A 39 -2.85 3.63 14.27
CA THR A 39 -1.94 2.91 15.16
C THR A 39 -0.97 2.08 14.33
N PRO A 40 0.34 2.27 14.51
CA PRO A 40 1.30 1.53 13.72
C PRO A 40 1.21 0.03 13.92
N SER A 41 1.55 -0.72 12.88
CA SER A 41 1.64 -2.17 12.98
C SER A 41 2.76 -2.55 13.93
N ARG A 42 2.54 -3.61 14.71
CA ARG A 42 3.60 -4.14 15.55
C ARG A 42 4.57 -4.93 14.69
N ARG A 43 5.85 -4.82 15.03
CA ARG A 43 6.87 -5.52 14.27
C ARG A 43 7.14 -6.86 14.92
N VAL A 44 6.25 -7.80 14.66
CA VAL A 44 6.36 -9.16 15.17
C VAL A 44 6.59 -10.10 14.00
N LEU A 45 6.82 -11.37 14.30
CA LEU A 45 7.14 -12.33 13.26
C LEU A 45 6.06 -12.47 12.20
N SER A 46 4.82 -12.21 12.57
CA SER A 46 3.70 -12.33 11.62
C SER A 46 3.45 -11.06 10.82
N THR A 47 4.21 -10.00 11.08
CA THR A 47 4.07 -8.78 10.30
C THR A 47 4.73 -9.00 8.94
N ARG A 48 3.98 -8.72 7.90
CA ARG A 48 4.43 -8.97 6.53
C ARG A 48 4.14 -7.79 5.65
N ILE A 49 4.84 -7.73 4.54
CA ILE A 49 4.54 -6.77 3.50
C ILE A 49 3.94 -7.55 2.33
N VAL A 50 2.77 -7.12 1.91
CA VAL A 50 2.11 -7.69 0.73
C VAL A 50 2.39 -6.75 -0.43
N ILE A 51 2.99 -7.28 -1.48
CA ILE A 51 3.26 -6.48 -2.67
C ILE A 51 2.03 -6.54 -3.56
N VAL A 52 1.48 -5.39 -3.87
CA VAL A 52 0.28 -5.28 -4.67
C VAL A 52 0.60 -4.53 -5.95
N ARG A 53 0.18 -5.07 -7.07
CA ARG A 53 0.33 -4.43 -8.37
C ARG A 53 -0.99 -3.85 -8.79
N PHE A 54 -0.95 -2.69 -9.38
CA PHE A 54 -2.15 -2.04 -9.86
C PHE A 54 -1.78 -1.08 -10.97
N GLY A 55 -2.78 -0.61 -11.68
CA GLY A 55 -2.58 0.35 -12.74
C GLY A 55 -2.90 -0.23 -14.09
N GLY A 56 -2.66 0.55 -15.11
CA GLY A 56 -3.05 0.19 -16.47
C GLY A 56 -1.93 -0.49 -17.23
N PRO A 57 -2.19 -0.76 -18.50
CA PRO A 57 -1.21 -1.37 -19.36
C PRO A 57 -0.12 -0.39 -19.76
N GLU A 58 0.82 -0.89 -20.55
CA GLU A 58 1.82 -0.03 -21.17
C GLU A 58 2.74 0.68 -20.20
N GLY A 59 3.23 -0.06 -19.24
CA GLY A 59 4.24 0.50 -18.36
C GLY A 59 3.72 1.43 -17.30
N THR A 60 2.40 1.56 -17.18
CA THR A 60 1.83 2.37 -16.12
C THR A 60 1.55 1.57 -14.87
N GLU A 61 1.94 0.30 -14.87
CA GLU A 61 1.75 -0.53 -13.69
C GLU A 61 2.57 -0.02 -12.53
N ARG A 62 1.97 -0.01 -11.36
CA ARG A 62 2.62 0.42 -10.13
C ARG A 62 2.56 -0.69 -9.10
N MET A 63 3.52 -0.66 -8.20
CA MET A 63 3.53 -1.60 -7.08
C MET A 63 3.60 -0.83 -5.78
N ILE A 64 2.90 -1.33 -4.78
CA ILE A 64 2.91 -0.76 -3.46
C ILE A 64 3.01 -1.91 -2.47
N GLY A 65 3.75 -1.71 -1.40
CA GLY A 65 3.82 -2.69 -0.32
C GLY A 65 2.92 -2.27 0.81
N LEU A 66 2.07 -3.19 1.24
CA LEU A 66 1.18 -2.95 2.37
C LEU A 66 1.66 -3.80 3.53
N ALA A 67 2.14 -3.15 4.58
CA ALA A 67 2.60 -3.85 5.77
C ALA A 67 1.43 -4.04 6.71
N GLY A 68 1.29 -5.24 7.23
CA GLY A 68 0.20 -5.54 8.14
C GLY A 68 0.54 -6.69 9.05
N GLU A 69 -0.19 -6.75 10.16
CA GLU A 69 -0.05 -7.83 11.12
C GLU A 69 -0.98 -8.97 10.70
N ARG A 70 -0.55 -10.18 11.06
CA ARG A 70 -1.39 -11.36 10.86
C ARG A 70 -1.80 -11.60 9.42
N VAL A 71 -0.91 -11.33 8.51
CA VAL A 71 -1.18 -11.59 7.09
C VAL A 71 -0.87 -13.06 6.86
N THR A 72 -1.81 -13.91 7.23
CA THR A 72 -1.58 -15.35 7.26
C THR A 72 -2.62 -16.17 6.51
N GLU A 73 -3.67 -15.55 5.99
CA GLU A 73 -4.76 -16.29 5.38
C GLU A 73 -5.07 -15.83 3.98
N THR A 74 -5.50 -16.78 3.19
CA THR A 74 -6.03 -16.51 1.86
C THR A 74 -7.44 -17.06 1.84
N ILE A 75 -8.39 -16.26 1.36
CA ILE A 75 -9.76 -16.71 1.28
C ILE A 75 -10.24 -16.61 -0.16
N ARG A 76 -11.31 -17.34 -0.44
CA ARG A 76 -11.98 -17.26 -1.72
C ARG A 76 -13.35 -16.61 -1.51
N ALA A 77 -13.69 -15.69 -2.41
CA ALA A 77 -14.99 -15.04 -2.36
C ALA A 77 -15.29 -14.53 -3.76
N ASP A 78 -16.58 -14.58 -4.12
CA ASP A 78 -17.00 -14.05 -5.40
C ASP A 78 -17.16 -12.54 -5.29
N ARG A 79 -16.61 -11.83 -6.29
CA ARG A 79 -16.69 -10.38 -6.29
C ARG A 79 -18.13 -9.90 -6.21
N GLU A 80 -19.04 -10.69 -6.76
CA GLU A 80 -20.46 -10.31 -6.79
C GLU A 80 -21.11 -10.34 -5.42
N GLU A 81 -20.50 -11.00 -4.44
CA GLU A 81 -21.05 -11.03 -3.09
C GLU A 81 -20.73 -9.79 -2.30
N PHE A 82 -19.86 -8.94 -2.81
CA PHE A 82 -19.46 -7.73 -2.13
C PHE A 82 -20.45 -6.60 -2.42
N GLN A 83 -20.69 -5.77 -1.41
CA GLN A 83 -21.61 -4.66 -1.51
C GLN A 83 -20.84 -3.36 -1.33
N PRO A 84 -21.30 -2.26 -1.94
CA PRO A 84 -20.64 -0.98 -1.72
C PRO A 84 -20.67 -0.60 -0.24
N PRO A 85 -19.63 0.10 0.23
CA PRO A 85 -19.63 0.55 1.62
C PRO A 85 -20.70 1.61 1.81
N GLY A 86 -21.22 1.71 3.04
CA GLY A 86 -22.32 2.64 3.30
C GLY A 86 -21.89 4.09 3.24
N ILE A 87 -20.71 4.38 3.71
CA ILE A 87 -20.21 5.76 3.78
C ILE A 87 -18.81 5.84 3.19
N ARG A 88 -18.62 6.81 2.33
CA ARG A 88 -17.31 7.08 1.74
C ARG A 88 -16.89 8.49 2.07
N SER A 89 -15.59 8.69 2.27
CA SER A 89 -15.05 10.01 2.48
C SER A 89 -13.68 10.06 1.83
N GLU A 90 -13.13 11.26 1.74
CA GLU A 90 -11.81 11.41 1.15
C GLU A 90 -10.75 10.68 1.95
N THR A 91 -10.94 10.58 3.25
CA THR A 91 -9.93 9.96 4.11
C THR A 91 -9.96 8.44 4.07
N ASN A 92 -11.02 7.84 3.53
CA ASN A 92 -11.09 6.38 3.46
C ASN A 92 -11.39 5.88 2.06
N ARG A 93 -10.95 6.60 1.05
CA ARG A 93 -11.18 6.21 -0.34
C ARG A 93 -10.57 4.86 -0.69
N PHE A 94 -9.54 4.45 0.05
CA PHE A 94 -8.90 3.16 -0.20
C PHE A 94 -9.73 1.98 0.30
N LEU A 95 -10.79 2.21 1.06
CA LEU A 95 -11.66 1.15 1.52
C LEU A 95 -12.75 0.91 0.50
N GLY A 96 -12.79 -0.30 -0.01
CA GLY A 96 -13.73 -0.65 -1.06
C GLY A 96 -14.93 -1.42 -0.56
N ASP A 97 -15.44 -2.31 -1.40
CA ASP A 97 -16.68 -3.03 -1.14
C ASP A 97 -16.54 -3.99 0.03
N ILE A 98 -17.66 -4.34 0.60
CA ILE A 98 -17.72 -5.11 1.85
C ILE A 98 -18.49 -6.40 1.62
N LEU A 99 -17.96 -7.49 2.17
CA LEU A 99 -18.66 -8.76 2.24
C LEU A 99 -18.93 -9.09 3.69
N VAL A 100 -20.19 -9.28 4.03
CA VAL A 100 -20.58 -9.68 5.38
C VAL A 100 -20.84 -11.18 5.35
N SER A 101 -20.12 -11.90 6.18
CA SER A 101 -20.30 -13.34 6.28
C SER A 101 -20.56 -13.71 7.71
N GLY A 102 -20.87 -15.00 7.93
CA GLY A 102 -21.16 -15.47 9.28
C GLY A 102 -19.98 -15.33 10.22
N SER A 103 -18.77 -15.30 9.71
CA SER A 103 -17.58 -15.22 10.54
C SER A 103 -17.03 -13.81 10.65
N GLY A 104 -17.68 -12.83 10.05
CA GLY A 104 -17.23 -11.45 10.18
C GLY A 104 -17.40 -10.65 8.90
N THR A 105 -16.68 -9.55 8.85
CA THR A 105 -16.76 -8.64 7.73
C THR A 105 -15.43 -8.58 7.01
N ILE A 106 -15.46 -8.65 5.69
CA ILE A 106 -14.29 -8.54 4.86
C ILE A 106 -14.45 -7.30 4.01
N GLN A 107 -13.42 -6.47 3.98
CA GLN A 107 -13.48 -5.26 3.17
C GLN A 107 -12.31 -5.24 2.22
N LEU A 108 -12.60 -4.94 0.97
CA LEU A 108 -11.56 -4.84 -0.04
C LEU A 108 -10.78 -3.55 0.14
N VAL A 109 -9.54 -3.58 -0.25
CA VAL A 109 -8.68 -2.40 -0.23
C VAL A 109 -8.35 -2.06 -1.68
N GLU A 110 -8.49 -0.80 -2.01
CA GLU A 110 -8.18 -0.31 -3.34
C GLU A 110 -6.84 0.40 -3.29
N PRO A 111 -5.78 -0.27 -3.68
CA PRO A 111 -4.42 0.28 -3.50
C PRO A 111 -4.19 1.57 -4.29
N GLU A 112 -4.86 1.72 -5.43
CA GLU A 112 -4.68 2.90 -6.24
C GLU A 112 -5.21 4.16 -5.56
N ALA A 113 -6.02 4.01 -4.53
CA ALA A 113 -6.56 5.15 -3.80
C ALA A 113 -5.76 5.50 -2.55
N ILE A 114 -4.68 4.77 -2.27
CA ILE A 114 -3.87 5.04 -1.10
C ILE A 114 -2.94 6.23 -1.33
N LEU A 115 -2.30 6.26 -2.48
CA LEU A 115 -1.39 7.34 -2.84
C LEU A 115 -1.80 7.94 -4.16
N THR A 116 -1.72 9.25 -4.25
CA THR A 116 -1.88 9.90 -5.54
C THR A 116 -0.68 9.58 -6.41
N PRO A 117 -0.81 9.70 -7.75
CA PRO A 117 0.36 9.48 -8.60
C PRO A 117 1.52 10.39 -8.24
N GLU A 118 1.23 11.63 -7.84
CA GLU A 118 2.28 12.56 -7.45
C GLU A 118 2.98 12.11 -6.19
N ALA A 119 2.23 11.66 -5.20
CA ALA A 119 2.83 11.19 -3.96
C ALA A 119 3.65 9.93 -4.20
N PHE A 120 3.16 9.04 -5.05
CA PHE A 120 3.89 7.83 -5.40
C PHE A 120 5.24 8.17 -6.00
N ASP A 121 5.24 9.09 -6.97
CA ASP A 121 6.48 9.48 -7.64
C ASP A 121 7.43 10.19 -6.69
N MET A 122 6.92 11.00 -5.79
CA MET A 122 7.75 11.66 -4.80
C MET A 122 8.45 10.68 -3.90
N LEU A 123 7.75 9.64 -3.47
CA LEU A 123 8.36 8.64 -2.60
C LEU A 123 9.48 7.90 -3.32
N LEU A 124 9.29 7.58 -4.58
CA LEU A 124 10.33 6.92 -5.35
C LEU A 124 11.54 7.82 -5.56
N ALA A 125 11.33 9.12 -5.57
CA ALA A 125 12.42 10.07 -5.74
C ALA A 125 13.11 10.43 -4.43
N GLY A 126 12.75 9.79 -3.32
CA GLY A 126 13.38 10.07 -2.05
C GLY A 126 12.61 10.97 -1.14
N GLY A 127 11.37 11.27 -1.47
CA GLY A 127 10.49 12.02 -0.59
C GLY A 127 10.71 13.50 -0.58
N THR A 128 11.67 14.04 -1.34
CA THR A 128 11.84 15.46 -1.41
C THR A 128 11.33 15.94 -2.73
N ALA A 129 11.07 17.16 -2.79
CA ALA A 129 10.63 17.71 -4.04
C ALA A 129 11.78 17.83 -4.99
N ALA A 130 12.76 17.21 -4.79
CA ALA A 130 13.82 17.26 -5.52
C ALA A 130 13.80 16.95 -6.76
N LYS A 131 14.45 17.12 -7.32
CA LYS A 131 14.71 16.89 -8.34
C LYS A 131 14.88 15.72 -8.83
N PRO A 132 14.50 15.52 -9.76
CA PRO A 132 14.55 14.30 -10.33
C PRO A 132 15.86 13.99 -10.71
N ARG A 133 16.43 13.42 -10.58
CA ARG A 133 17.57 13.08 -10.91
C ARG A 133 17.77 12.52 -12.04
N LYS A 134 17.75 12.72 -12.60
CA LYS A 134 17.79 12.30 -13.59
C LYS A 134 18.07 11.34 -14.12
N LYS A 135 17.88 11.36 -14.31
CA LYS A 135 17.99 10.63 -14.81
C LYS A 135 18.61 9.86 -15.10
N VAL A 136 18.66 9.86 -14.94
CA VAL A 136 19.30 9.28 -15.19
C VAL A 136 19.65 8.41 -15.59
N ARG A 137 19.74 8.22 -15.72
CA ARG A 137 20.13 7.61 -16.11
C ARG A 137 20.41 6.59 -16.44
N ARG A 138 20.46 6.31 -16.50
CA ARG A 138 20.80 5.55 -16.83
C ARG A 138 20.92 4.68 -17.14
N ALA A 139 21.01 4.50 -17.38
CA ALA A 139 20.97 3.73 -17.67
C ALA A 139 21.24 3.34 -17.62
#